data_feee560178b205093b2ba57fa809b7cf
#
_entry.id   feee560178b205093b2ba57fa809b7cf
#
_cell.length_a   1.000
_cell.length_b   1.000
_cell.length_c   1.000
_cell.angle_alpha   90.00
_cell.angle_beta   90.00
_cell.angle_gamma   90.00
#
_symmetry.space_group_name_H-M   'P 1'
#
loop_
_entity.id
_entity.type
_entity.pdbx_description
1 polymer ?
#
loop_
_entity_poly.entity_id
_entity_poly.type
_entity_poly.pdbx_seq_one_letter_code
_entity_poly.pdbx_strand_id
1 'polypeptide(L)'
;SQANGAVYMAMLKAGDTVLGMSLDAGGHLTHGAKPNFSGKTYNAIQYGLDNETGLIDYEQVASLAREHKPKMIVAGFSAYSQVVDWQRFRDIADEVGAILLVDMAHVAGLVAAGVYPSPVGIADITTTTTHKTLGGPRGGLIMGKANEEIQKKINSAVFPGGQGGPLEHVIAAKAICFKEAMQGDFKGYQQQVVKNAQAMAGVFIERGFDVVSNGTENHLFLLSLIKQDITGKDADAALGRANITVNKNAVPNDPRSPFVTSALRIGS
;
A
#
# COMPACT_ATOMS: atom_id res chain seq x y z
N SER A 1 -3.34 -7.22 6.20
CA SER A 1 -4.57 -6.92 7.01
C SER A 1 -4.35 -7.21 8.49
N GLN A 2 -3.92 -8.42 8.89
CA GLN A 2 -3.76 -8.76 10.33
C GLN A 2 -2.74 -7.86 11.04
N ALA A 3 -1.59 -7.57 10.42
CA ALA A 3 -0.61 -6.65 10.98
C ALA A 3 -1.21 -5.25 11.20
N ASN A 4 -1.92 -4.70 10.20
CA ASN A 4 -2.60 -3.42 10.35
C ASN A 4 -3.67 -3.48 11.46
N GLY A 5 -4.47 -4.56 11.50
CA GLY A 5 -5.47 -4.77 12.56
C GLY A 5 -4.87 -4.77 13.96
N ALA A 6 -3.73 -5.44 14.15
CA ALA A 6 -3.02 -5.45 15.42
C ALA A 6 -2.52 -4.04 15.81
N VAL A 7 -2.00 -3.27 14.85
CA VAL A 7 -1.58 -1.88 15.10
C VAL A 7 -2.76 -0.99 15.46
N TYR A 8 -3.88 -1.09 14.74
CA TYR A 8 -5.10 -0.36 15.08
C TYR A 8 -5.58 -0.69 16.48
N MET A 9 -5.66 -1.98 16.82
CA MET A 9 -6.08 -2.45 18.16
C MET A 9 -5.13 -1.97 19.27
N ALA A 10 -3.82 -1.91 18.98
CA ALA A 10 -2.81 -1.47 19.96
C ALA A 10 -2.87 0.04 20.23
N MET A 11 -3.14 0.84 19.20
CA MET A 11 -2.90 2.28 19.23
C MET A 11 -4.17 3.14 19.28
N LEU A 12 -5.33 2.56 18.96
CA LEU A 12 -6.59 3.28 18.79
C LEU A 12 -7.71 2.69 19.63
N LYS A 13 -8.72 3.51 19.88
CA LYS A 13 -10.02 3.09 20.41
C LYS A 13 -11.07 3.15 19.32
N ALA A 14 -12.13 2.36 19.43
CA ALA A 14 -13.27 2.44 18.52
C ALA A 14 -13.80 3.90 18.45
N GLY A 15 -14.07 4.38 17.24
CA GLY A 15 -14.48 5.75 16.99
C GLY A 15 -13.35 6.77 16.83
N ASP A 16 -12.10 6.42 17.13
CA ASP A 16 -10.98 7.32 16.88
C ASP A 16 -10.86 7.64 15.38
N THR A 17 -10.43 8.87 15.08
CA THR A 17 -10.27 9.32 13.70
C THR A 17 -8.95 8.80 13.12
N VAL A 18 -9.02 8.25 11.91
CA VAL A 18 -7.88 7.83 11.10
C VAL A 18 -7.94 8.51 9.74
N LEU A 19 -6.78 8.88 9.19
CA LEU A 19 -6.65 9.45 7.85
C LEU A 19 -5.86 8.47 6.98
N GLY A 20 -6.43 8.00 5.87
CA GLY A 20 -5.79 7.03 4.99
C GLY A 20 -6.12 7.27 3.52
N MET A 21 -5.34 6.66 2.61
CA MET A 21 -5.60 6.74 1.17
C MET A 21 -6.90 6.02 0.82
N SER A 22 -7.74 6.67 0.02
CA SER A 22 -8.98 6.08 -0.47
C SER A 22 -8.73 4.90 -1.40
N LEU A 23 -9.71 4.00 -1.49
CA LEU A 23 -9.56 2.77 -2.28
C LEU A 23 -9.46 3.05 -3.78
N ASP A 24 -10.19 4.04 -4.27
CA ASP A 24 -10.17 4.51 -5.66
C ASP A 24 -8.86 5.23 -6.02
N ALA A 25 -8.21 5.86 -5.05
CA ALA A 25 -6.86 6.44 -5.20
C ALA A 25 -5.73 5.41 -5.10
N GLY A 26 -6.04 4.14 -4.86
CA GLY A 26 -5.06 3.07 -4.75
C GLY A 26 -4.73 2.64 -3.31
N GLY A 27 -5.46 3.11 -2.31
CA GLY A 27 -5.31 2.67 -0.93
C GLY A 27 -5.66 1.19 -0.73
N HIS A 28 -5.30 0.66 0.44
CA HIS A 28 -5.67 -0.69 0.83
C HIS A 28 -7.00 -0.68 1.59
N LEU A 29 -7.74 -1.80 1.57
CA LEU A 29 -8.98 -1.95 2.33
C LEU A 29 -8.83 -1.56 3.80
N THR A 30 -7.70 -1.90 4.43
CA THR A 30 -7.42 -1.57 5.84
C THR A 30 -7.00 -0.12 6.09
N HIS A 31 -7.03 0.75 5.08
CA HIS A 31 -6.76 2.18 5.24
C HIS A 31 -8.05 3.01 5.43
N GLY A 32 -9.10 2.39 5.95
CA GLY A 32 -10.36 3.07 6.26
C GLY A 32 -11.49 2.82 5.26
N ALA A 33 -11.36 1.83 4.36
CA ALA A 33 -12.44 1.53 3.42
C ALA A 33 -13.72 1.06 4.15
N LYS A 34 -14.87 1.62 3.78
CA LYS A 34 -16.17 1.38 4.44
C LYS A 34 -16.54 -0.09 4.68
N PRO A 35 -16.31 -1.04 3.74
CA PRO A 35 -16.66 -2.44 3.97
C PRO A 35 -15.70 -3.17 4.92
N ASN A 36 -14.52 -2.61 5.18
CA ASN A 36 -13.47 -3.20 6.02
C ASN A 36 -13.67 -2.84 7.51
N PHE A 37 -13.04 -3.63 8.42
CA PHE A 37 -13.08 -3.33 9.84
C PHE A 37 -12.60 -1.91 10.14
N SER A 38 -11.58 -1.42 9.41
CA SER A 38 -11.01 -0.09 9.62
C SER A 38 -12.02 1.03 9.35
N GLY A 39 -12.89 0.88 8.34
CA GLY A 39 -13.96 1.83 8.05
C GLY A 39 -15.25 1.60 8.86
N LYS A 40 -15.40 0.44 9.51
CA LYS A 40 -16.56 0.12 10.35
C LYS A 40 -16.37 0.50 11.81
N THR A 41 -15.14 0.41 12.31
CA THR A 41 -14.80 0.60 13.72
C THR A 41 -14.32 2.01 14.01
N TYR A 42 -13.67 2.67 13.04
CA TYR A 42 -13.03 3.97 13.21
C TYR A 42 -13.70 5.03 12.35
N ASN A 43 -13.54 6.29 12.75
CA ASN A 43 -13.95 7.44 11.93
C ASN A 43 -12.90 7.64 10.83
N ALA A 44 -13.12 7.01 9.68
CA ALA A 44 -12.15 7.00 8.58
C ALA A 44 -12.35 8.20 7.65
N ILE A 45 -11.38 9.09 7.64
CA ILE A 45 -11.22 10.16 6.66
C ILE A 45 -10.27 9.68 5.58
N GLN A 46 -10.55 10.00 4.32
CA GLN A 46 -9.77 9.51 3.19
C GLN A 46 -9.21 10.65 2.34
N TYR A 47 -7.93 10.55 1.98
CA TYR A 47 -7.30 11.43 1.01
C TYR A 47 -7.20 10.74 -0.36
N GLY A 48 -7.11 11.55 -1.40
CA GLY A 48 -7.04 11.10 -2.79
C GLY A 48 -5.70 11.39 -3.46
N LEU A 49 -5.76 11.42 -4.77
CA LEU A 49 -4.68 11.85 -5.66
C LEU A 49 -5.11 13.15 -6.33
N ASP A 50 -4.14 13.93 -6.75
CA ASP A 50 -4.38 15.05 -7.66
C ASP A 50 -4.92 14.52 -8.99
N ASN A 51 -6.00 15.12 -9.47
CA ASN A 51 -6.75 14.61 -10.62
C ASN A 51 -6.04 14.78 -11.97
N GLU A 52 -5.13 15.74 -12.06
CA GLU A 52 -4.40 16.04 -13.30
C GLU A 52 -3.13 15.20 -13.39
N THR A 53 -2.41 15.09 -12.28
CA THR A 53 -1.11 14.43 -12.24
C THR A 53 -1.18 12.96 -11.85
N GLY A 54 -2.23 12.53 -11.14
CA GLY A 54 -2.34 11.20 -10.55
C GLY A 54 -1.35 10.98 -9.39
N LEU A 55 -0.82 12.06 -8.80
CA LEU A 55 0.11 12.01 -7.68
C LEU A 55 -0.61 12.24 -6.35
N ILE A 56 0.00 11.80 -5.25
CA ILE A 56 -0.51 12.10 -3.91
C ILE A 56 -0.52 13.62 -3.70
N ASP A 57 -1.69 14.16 -3.39
CA ASP A 57 -1.85 15.56 -3.01
C ASP A 57 -1.54 15.73 -1.52
N TYR A 58 -0.28 16.03 -1.20
CA TYR A 58 0.17 16.23 0.18
C TYR A 58 -0.45 17.46 0.85
N GLU A 59 -0.85 18.48 0.10
CA GLU A 59 -1.55 19.64 0.65
C GLU A 59 -2.97 19.27 1.07
N GLN A 60 -3.65 18.43 0.30
CA GLN A 60 -4.92 17.83 0.70
C GLN A 60 -4.76 17.00 1.98
N VAL A 61 -3.70 16.15 2.04
CA VAL A 61 -3.42 15.34 3.25
C VAL A 61 -3.23 16.24 4.46
N ALA A 62 -2.44 17.31 4.35
CA ALA A 62 -2.18 18.25 5.43
C ALA A 62 -3.45 19.01 5.85
N SER A 63 -4.25 19.47 4.88
CA SER A 63 -5.52 20.14 5.15
C SER A 63 -6.50 19.24 5.92
N LEU A 64 -6.69 18.01 5.46
CA LEU A 64 -7.54 17.02 6.13
C LEU A 64 -7.03 16.66 7.53
N ALA A 65 -5.70 16.57 7.70
CA ALA A 65 -5.10 16.29 8.99
C ALA A 65 -5.36 17.44 10.00
N ARG A 66 -5.22 18.71 9.57
CA ARG A 66 -5.52 19.87 10.41
C ARG A 66 -6.99 19.96 10.79
N GLU A 67 -7.89 19.70 9.83
CA GLU A 67 -9.33 19.76 10.02
C GLU A 67 -9.82 18.66 10.96
N HIS A 68 -9.45 17.43 10.70
CA HIS A 68 -10.01 16.26 11.39
C HIS A 68 -9.18 15.76 12.57
N LYS A 69 -7.95 16.25 12.73
CA LYS A 69 -7.01 15.89 13.83
C LYS A 69 -6.98 14.38 14.10
N PRO A 70 -6.62 13.56 13.08
CA PRO A 70 -6.62 12.11 13.23
C PRO A 70 -5.63 11.68 14.31
N LYS A 71 -5.94 10.61 15.03
CA LYS A 71 -4.97 9.97 15.94
C LYS A 71 -3.91 9.17 15.19
N MET A 72 -4.23 8.73 13.97
CA MET A 72 -3.31 7.98 13.12
C MET A 72 -3.47 8.41 11.67
N ILE A 73 -2.34 8.65 11.01
CA ILE A 73 -2.24 8.79 9.56
C ILE A 73 -1.67 7.50 9.02
N VAL A 74 -2.34 6.92 8.03
CA VAL A 74 -1.93 5.68 7.36
C VAL A 74 -1.44 6.03 5.97
N ALA A 75 -0.14 5.94 5.76
CA ALA A 75 0.50 6.07 4.46
C ALA A 75 0.80 4.71 3.86
N GLY A 76 0.85 4.64 2.54
CA GLY A 76 1.05 3.40 1.79
C GLY A 76 -0.10 3.11 0.83
N PHE A 77 0.08 2.09 0.00
CA PHE A 77 -0.83 1.85 -1.12
C PHE A 77 -0.91 0.37 -1.52
N SER A 78 -1.91 0.07 -2.34
CA SER A 78 -2.06 -1.18 -3.08
C SER A 78 -1.93 -0.98 -4.60
N ALA A 79 -2.18 0.23 -5.09
CA ALA A 79 -2.25 0.55 -6.50
C ALA A 79 -1.83 2.01 -6.77
N TYR A 80 -0.58 2.33 -6.48
CA TYR A 80 0.03 3.63 -6.75
C TYR A 80 1.40 3.39 -7.37
N SER A 81 1.71 4.08 -8.46
CA SER A 81 2.86 3.76 -9.30
C SER A 81 4.10 4.61 -9.05
N GLN A 82 4.01 5.66 -8.25
CA GLN A 82 5.13 6.58 -8.04
C GLN A 82 5.78 6.39 -6.66
N VAL A 83 6.88 7.08 -6.44
CA VAL A 83 7.54 7.12 -5.13
C VAL A 83 6.70 7.93 -4.15
N VAL A 84 6.59 7.43 -2.92
CA VAL A 84 5.95 8.13 -1.80
C VAL A 84 7.02 8.85 -0.99
N ASP A 85 6.80 10.12 -0.72
CA ASP A 85 7.62 10.90 0.20
C ASP A 85 7.14 10.66 1.65
N TRP A 86 7.82 9.73 2.31
CA TRP A 86 7.50 9.36 3.70
C TRP A 86 7.78 10.51 4.68
N GLN A 87 8.75 11.39 4.36
CA GLN A 87 9.08 12.51 5.24
C GLN A 87 7.96 13.55 5.25
N ARG A 88 7.34 13.84 4.11
CA ARG A 88 6.16 14.73 4.09
C ARG A 88 5.01 14.18 4.93
N PHE A 89 4.77 12.86 4.91
CA PHE A 89 3.77 12.25 5.81
C PHE A 89 4.18 12.40 7.28
N ARG A 90 5.48 12.27 7.60
CA ARG A 90 5.99 12.45 8.96
C ARG A 90 5.75 13.88 9.45
N ASP A 91 6.10 14.86 8.63
CA ASP A 91 5.96 16.28 8.96
C ASP A 91 4.48 16.64 9.21
N ILE A 92 3.56 16.13 8.36
CA ILE A 92 2.12 16.32 8.56
C ILE A 92 1.63 15.63 9.85
N ALA A 93 2.10 14.42 10.12
CA ALA A 93 1.70 13.71 11.35
C ALA A 93 2.22 14.41 12.60
N ASP A 94 3.44 14.94 12.57
CA ASP A 94 4.02 15.70 13.68
C ASP A 94 3.27 17.01 13.94
N GLU A 95 2.84 17.71 12.86
CA GLU A 95 2.08 18.94 12.96
C GLU A 95 0.77 18.76 13.77
N VAL A 96 0.10 17.63 13.62
CA VAL A 96 -1.18 17.36 14.27
C VAL A 96 -1.09 16.42 15.48
N GLY A 97 0.11 15.94 15.81
CA GLY A 97 0.36 14.99 16.90
C GLY A 97 -0.19 13.58 16.62
N ALA A 98 -0.28 13.18 15.36
CA ALA A 98 -0.76 11.87 14.94
C ALA A 98 0.35 10.82 14.93
N ILE A 99 -0.02 9.55 15.16
CA ILE A 99 0.85 8.41 14.89
C ILE A 99 0.95 8.21 13.38
N LEU A 100 2.16 8.08 12.85
CA LEU A 100 2.37 7.70 11.46
C LEU A 100 2.54 6.19 11.35
N LEU A 101 1.55 5.53 10.74
CA LEU A 101 1.61 4.14 10.30
C LEU A 101 1.93 4.10 8.81
N VAL A 102 3.01 3.44 8.41
CA VAL A 102 3.29 3.18 7.00
C VAL A 102 3.09 1.70 6.68
N ASP A 103 2.17 1.42 5.76
CA ASP A 103 1.99 0.10 5.16
C ASP A 103 2.78 0.01 3.84
N MET A 104 4.00 -0.55 3.93
CA MET A 104 4.87 -0.71 2.76
C MET A 104 4.70 -2.05 2.04
N ALA A 105 3.60 -2.75 2.27
CA ALA A 105 3.42 -4.14 1.83
C ALA A 105 3.72 -4.37 0.34
N HIS A 106 3.34 -3.44 -0.53
CA HIS A 106 3.58 -3.58 -1.96
C HIS A 106 5.05 -3.40 -2.37
N VAL A 107 5.77 -2.55 -1.68
CA VAL A 107 7.15 -2.17 -2.04
C VAL A 107 8.21 -2.74 -1.10
N ALA A 108 7.84 -3.61 -0.17
CA ALA A 108 8.77 -4.11 0.86
C ALA A 108 10.03 -4.77 0.29
N GLY A 109 9.93 -5.51 -0.81
CA GLY A 109 11.09 -6.08 -1.48
C GLY A 109 11.99 -5.02 -2.11
N LEU A 110 11.39 -3.98 -2.71
CA LEU A 110 12.11 -2.84 -3.28
C LEU A 110 12.82 -2.03 -2.18
N VAL A 111 12.15 -1.84 -1.04
CA VAL A 111 12.74 -1.18 0.14
C VAL A 111 13.91 -1.99 0.69
N ALA A 112 13.74 -3.31 0.88
CA ALA A 112 14.79 -4.19 1.37
C ALA A 112 16.02 -4.21 0.44
N ALA A 113 15.80 -4.11 -0.87
CA ALA A 113 16.85 -4.02 -1.87
C ALA A 113 17.49 -2.62 -2.01
N GLY A 114 16.96 -1.60 -1.33
CA GLY A 114 17.44 -0.21 -1.44
C GLY A 114 17.14 0.44 -2.80
N VAL A 115 16.09 -0.01 -3.51
CA VAL A 115 15.66 0.56 -4.80
C VAL A 115 14.36 1.37 -4.68
N TYR A 116 13.81 1.49 -3.49
CA TYR A 116 12.69 2.35 -3.13
C TYR A 116 12.94 2.95 -1.74
N PRO A 117 12.52 4.19 -1.45
CA PRO A 117 12.78 4.81 -0.16
C PRO A 117 12.17 4.03 1.00
N SER A 118 12.94 3.93 2.09
CA SER A 118 12.52 3.20 3.29
C SER A 118 11.72 4.09 4.23
N PRO A 119 10.55 3.67 4.71
CA PRO A 119 9.83 4.35 5.78
C PRO A 119 10.36 4.01 7.18
N VAL A 120 11.22 3.00 7.29
CA VAL A 120 11.74 2.54 8.59
C VAL A 120 12.65 3.61 9.18
N GLY A 121 12.36 4.00 10.41
CA GLY A 121 13.03 5.12 11.09
C GLY A 121 12.30 6.46 10.93
N ILE A 122 11.49 6.64 9.88
CA ILE A 122 10.62 7.81 9.66
C ILE A 122 9.26 7.59 10.35
N ALA A 123 8.57 6.50 10.02
CA ALA A 123 7.29 6.15 10.62
C ALA A 123 7.44 5.73 12.09
N ASP A 124 6.40 5.93 12.89
CA ASP A 124 6.33 5.36 14.25
C ASP A 124 6.19 3.85 14.19
N ILE A 125 5.36 3.37 13.26
CA ILE A 125 5.12 1.95 13.03
C ILE A 125 5.11 1.71 11.52
N THR A 126 5.82 0.68 11.07
CA THR A 126 5.80 0.22 9.69
C THR A 126 5.23 -1.20 9.65
N THR A 127 4.27 -1.42 8.78
CA THR A 127 3.73 -2.76 8.51
C THR A 127 4.06 -3.21 7.10
N THR A 128 4.15 -4.51 6.92
CA THR A 128 4.26 -5.10 5.59
C THR A 128 3.63 -6.50 5.54
N THR A 129 3.41 -6.98 4.32
CA THR A 129 3.26 -8.40 4.02
C THR A 129 4.61 -8.99 3.63
N THR A 130 4.75 -10.30 3.77
CA THR A 130 5.96 -11.01 3.32
C THR A 130 5.82 -11.65 1.94
N HIS A 131 4.60 -11.71 1.38
CA HIS A 131 4.25 -12.49 0.19
C HIS A 131 4.04 -11.68 -1.11
N LYS A 132 4.56 -10.44 -1.17
CA LYS A 132 4.51 -9.59 -2.38
C LYS A 132 5.92 -9.45 -2.95
N THR A 133 6.41 -8.25 -3.19
CA THR A 133 7.76 -8.02 -3.73
C THR A 133 8.87 -8.62 -2.88
N LEU A 134 8.62 -8.89 -1.60
CA LEU A 134 9.59 -9.54 -0.72
C LEU A 134 9.76 -11.05 -1.02
N GLY A 135 8.77 -11.69 -1.68
CA GLY A 135 8.88 -13.05 -2.18
C GLY A 135 8.70 -14.18 -1.15
N GLY A 136 8.21 -13.87 0.04
CA GLY A 136 8.08 -14.83 1.13
C GLY A 136 6.69 -15.48 1.27
N PRO A 137 6.45 -16.16 2.39
CA PRO A 137 5.18 -16.82 2.68
C PRO A 137 4.08 -15.81 2.98
N ARG A 138 2.82 -16.22 2.90
CA ARG A 138 1.69 -15.40 3.36
C ARG A 138 1.83 -15.11 4.85
N GLY A 139 1.95 -13.84 5.17
CA GLY A 139 2.13 -13.36 6.53
C GLY A 139 2.28 -11.84 6.57
N GLY A 140 2.32 -11.31 7.78
CA GLY A 140 2.58 -9.92 8.07
C GLY A 140 3.82 -9.75 8.93
N LEU A 141 4.34 -8.53 8.95
CA LEU A 141 5.41 -8.09 9.83
C LEU A 141 5.06 -6.69 10.33
N ILE A 142 5.38 -6.42 11.60
CA ILE A 142 5.25 -5.10 12.22
C ILE A 142 6.62 -4.70 12.74
N MET A 143 7.05 -3.50 12.39
CA MET A 143 8.28 -2.88 12.86
C MET A 143 7.92 -1.55 13.50
N GLY A 144 8.40 -1.30 14.70
CA GLY A 144 8.19 -0.04 15.41
C GLY A 144 9.52 0.66 15.70
N LYS A 145 9.47 1.95 15.98
CA LYS A 145 10.58 2.64 16.63
C LYS A 145 10.90 1.94 17.97
N ALA A 146 12.14 2.06 18.42
CA ALA A 146 12.58 1.53 19.73
C ALA A 146 11.88 2.28 20.87
N ASN A 147 10.64 1.88 21.16
CA ASN A 147 9.77 2.42 22.19
C ASN A 147 9.08 1.25 22.90
N GLU A 148 9.42 1.03 24.15
CA GLU A 148 8.90 -0.09 24.94
C GLU A 148 7.37 -0.08 25.11
N GLU A 149 6.77 1.09 25.21
CA GLU A 149 5.31 1.21 25.35
C GLU A 149 4.60 0.75 24.09
N ILE A 150 5.07 1.21 22.93
CA ILE A 150 4.53 0.77 21.61
C ILE A 150 4.73 -0.74 21.45
N GLN A 151 5.92 -1.26 21.77
CA GLN A 151 6.21 -2.69 21.66
C GLN A 151 5.29 -3.52 22.55
N LYS A 152 5.09 -3.13 23.81
CA LYS A 152 4.17 -3.83 24.73
C LYS A 152 2.73 -3.84 24.21
N LYS A 153 2.25 -2.70 23.74
CA LYS A 153 0.88 -2.59 23.16
C LYS A 153 0.71 -3.46 21.93
N ILE A 154 1.67 -3.43 20.99
CA ILE A 154 1.62 -4.25 19.77
C ILE A 154 1.69 -5.73 20.11
N ASN A 155 2.60 -6.16 20.98
CA ASN A 155 2.72 -7.55 21.41
C ASN A 155 1.41 -8.05 22.03
N SER A 156 0.80 -7.26 22.91
CA SER A 156 -0.50 -7.58 23.53
C SER A 156 -1.63 -7.64 22.51
N ALA A 157 -1.64 -6.75 21.51
CA ALA A 157 -2.64 -6.75 20.45
C ALA A 157 -2.47 -7.94 19.48
N VAL A 158 -1.24 -8.40 19.26
CA VAL A 158 -0.97 -9.62 18.49
C VAL A 158 -1.40 -10.84 19.29
N PHE A 159 -0.91 -10.99 20.51
CA PHE A 159 -1.27 -12.09 21.40
C PHE A 159 -1.39 -11.58 22.85
N PRO A 160 -2.51 -11.81 23.51
CA PRO A 160 -3.66 -12.61 23.11
C PRO A 160 -4.74 -11.85 22.32
N GLY A 161 -4.49 -10.59 21.92
CA GLY A 161 -5.52 -9.72 21.36
C GLY A 161 -6.16 -10.22 20.06
N GLY A 162 -5.35 -10.63 19.08
CA GLY A 162 -5.84 -11.01 17.75
C GLY A 162 -5.46 -12.39 17.27
N GLN A 163 -4.48 -13.04 17.90
CA GLN A 163 -3.96 -14.36 17.52
C GLN A 163 -3.86 -15.29 18.72
N GLY A 164 -3.78 -16.60 18.43
CA GLY A 164 -3.46 -17.67 19.39
C GLY A 164 -2.10 -18.27 19.08
N GLY A 165 -2.04 -19.62 18.97
CA GLY A 165 -0.80 -20.34 18.67
C GLY A 165 -0.16 -19.89 17.34
N PRO A 166 1.17 -19.75 17.29
CA PRO A 166 1.88 -19.29 16.12
C PRO A 166 1.93 -20.35 15.01
N LEU A 167 1.97 -19.88 13.75
CA LEU A 167 2.21 -20.74 12.58
C LEU A 167 3.73 -20.86 12.37
N GLU A 168 4.38 -21.79 13.04
CA GLU A 168 5.85 -21.92 13.07
C GLU A 168 6.45 -22.21 11.69
N HIS A 169 5.76 -22.98 10.83
CA HIS A 169 6.17 -23.19 9.45
C HIS A 169 6.23 -21.89 8.64
N VAL A 170 5.30 -20.95 8.89
CA VAL A 170 5.33 -19.61 8.28
C VAL A 170 6.48 -18.77 8.84
N ILE A 171 6.76 -18.88 10.14
CA ILE A 171 7.89 -18.18 10.77
C ILE A 171 9.21 -18.66 10.18
N ALA A 172 9.39 -19.98 10.06
CA ALA A 172 10.57 -20.58 9.43
C ALA A 172 10.73 -20.13 7.96
N ALA A 173 9.63 -20.12 7.20
CA ALA A 173 9.64 -19.64 5.82
C ALA A 173 9.97 -18.14 5.71
N LYS A 174 9.52 -17.30 6.66
CA LYS A 174 9.93 -15.88 6.74
C LYS A 174 11.43 -15.75 6.98
N ALA A 175 12.03 -16.57 7.84
CA ALA A 175 13.45 -16.52 8.10
C ALA A 175 14.28 -16.82 6.83
N ILE A 176 13.83 -17.79 6.02
CA ILE A 176 14.46 -18.09 4.71
C ILE A 176 14.31 -16.91 3.77
N CYS A 177 13.08 -16.37 3.62
CA CYS A 177 12.80 -15.21 2.80
C CYS A 177 13.69 -14.00 3.15
N PHE A 178 13.86 -13.71 4.43
CA PHE A 178 14.70 -12.59 4.86
C PHE A 178 16.19 -12.87 4.58
N LYS A 179 16.63 -14.11 4.76
CA LYS A 179 18.01 -14.52 4.42
C LYS A 179 18.26 -14.33 2.91
N GLU A 180 17.33 -14.73 2.06
CA GLU A 180 17.42 -14.53 0.60
C GLU A 180 17.44 -13.05 0.24
N ALA A 181 16.58 -12.24 0.86
CA ALA A 181 16.54 -10.79 0.64
C ALA A 181 17.83 -10.05 1.06
N MET A 182 18.66 -10.66 1.88
CA MET A 182 19.98 -10.15 2.28
C MET A 182 21.10 -10.51 1.29
N GLN A 183 20.85 -11.36 0.30
CA GLN A 183 21.87 -11.76 -0.69
C GLN A 183 22.06 -10.65 -1.75
N GLY A 184 23.24 -10.62 -2.34
CA GLY A 184 23.62 -9.57 -3.29
C GLY A 184 22.82 -9.56 -4.59
N ASP A 185 22.34 -10.73 -5.04
CA ASP A 185 21.55 -10.91 -6.26
C ASP A 185 20.09 -10.41 -6.10
N PHE A 186 19.56 -10.39 -4.88
CA PHE A 186 18.22 -9.87 -4.60
C PHE A 186 18.05 -8.41 -5.03
N LYS A 187 19.10 -7.57 -4.86
CA LYS A 187 19.09 -6.19 -5.34
C LYS A 187 18.98 -6.12 -6.86
N GLY A 188 19.75 -6.91 -7.58
CA GLY A 188 19.70 -7.00 -9.03
C GLY A 188 18.33 -7.45 -9.53
N TYR A 189 17.73 -8.43 -8.87
CA TYR A 189 16.37 -8.88 -9.16
C TYR A 189 15.35 -7.75 -9.01
N GLN A 190 15.34 -7.03 -7.89
CA GLN A 190 14.39 -5.95 -7.65
C GLN A 190 14.60 -4.76 -8.61
N GLN A 191 15.83 -4.46 -9.00
CA GLN A 191 16.11 -3.47 -10.04
C GLN A 191 15.53 -3.90 -11.39
N GLN A 192 15.62 -5.19 -11.73
CA GLN A 192 15.02 -5.72 -12.97
C GLN A 192 13.50 -5.67 -12.93
N VAL A 193 12.88 -5.93 -11.78
CA VAL A 193 11.43 -5.79 -11.57
C VAL A 193 10.97 -4.36 -11.92
N VAL A 194 11.64 -3.34 -11.41
CA VAL A 194 11.30 -1.93 -11.72
C VAL A 194 11.50 -1.63 -13.21
N LYS A 195 12.62 -2.04 -13.79
CA LYS A 195 12.89 -1.85 -15.23
C LYS A 195 11.83 -2.51 -16.12
N ASN A 196 11.39 -3.71 -15.76
CA ASN A 196 10.33 -4.40 -16.49
C ASN A 196 9.00 -3.64 -16.43
N ALA A 197 8.62 -3.15 -15.25
CA ALA A 197 7.40 -2.34 -15.10
C ALA A 197 7.47 -1.06 -15.92
N GLN A 198 8.61 -0.36 -15.90
CA GLN A 198 8.85 0.85 -16.70
C GLN A 198 8.78 0.57 -18.21
N ALA A 199 9.41 -0.50 -18.67
CA ALA A 199 9.37 -0.90 -20.08
C ALA A 199 7.95 -1.20 -20.55
N MET A 200 7.18 -1.96 -19.76
CA MET A 200 5.78 -2.25 -20.08
C MET A 200 4.93 -0.97 -20.10
N ALA A 201 5.04 -0.11 -19.09
CA ALA A 201 4.31 1.16 -19.06
C ALA A 201 4.66 2.05 -20.25
N GLY A 202 5.94 2.14 -20.64
CA GLY A 202 6.41 2.89 -21.81
C GLY A 202 5.76 2.41 -23.11
N VAL A 203 5.71 1.09 -23.35
CA VAL A 203 5.07 0.51 -24.52
C VAL A 203 3.58 0.86 -24.59
N PHE A 204 2.86 0.85 -23.47
CA PHE A 204 1.46 1.26 -23.45
C PHE A 204 1.29 2.74 -23.80
N ILE A 205 2.14 3.61 -23.23
CA ILE A 205 2.13 5.05 -23.52
C ILE A 205 2.42 5.31 -25.01
N GLU A 206 3.46 4.69 -25.57
CA GLU A 206 3.82 4.78 -26.98
C GLU A 206 2.67 4.34 -27.91
N ARG A 207 1.86 3.40 -27.49
CA ARG A 207 0.67 2.92 -28.21
C ARG A 207 -0.59 3.77 -27.97
N GLY A 208 -0.48 4.88 -27.26
CA GLY A 208 -1.57 5.82 -27.01
C GLY A 208 -2.55 5.42 -25.92
N PHE A 209 -2.17 4.49 -25.03
CA PHE A 209 -2.93 4.19 -23.84
C PHE A 209 -2.59 5.16 -22.70
N ASP A 210 -3.56 5.40 -21.83
CA ASP A 210 -3.35 6.22 -20.63
C ASP A 210 -2.79 5.35 -19.49
N VAL A 211 -1.58 5.67 -19.07
CA VAL A 211 -0.98 5.14 -17.84
C VAL A 211 -1.08 6.21 -16.78
N VAL A 212 -1.74 5.90 -15.65
CA VAL A 212 -1.92 6.85 -14.54
C VAL A 212 -0.57 7.34 -14.06
N SER A 213 -0.44 8.65 -13.81
CA SER A 213 0.83 9.35 -13.47
C SER A 213 1.94 9.20 -14.54
N ASN A 214 1.56 8.89 -15.77
CA ASN A 214 2.44 8.81 -16.94
C ASN A 214 3.68 7.90 -16.76
N GLY A 215 3.50 6.79 -16.02
CA GLY A 215 4.58 5.83 -15.85
C GLY A 215 4.61 5.16 -14.48
N THR A 216 5.78 4.63 -14.11
CA THR A 216 5.98 3.99 -12.81
C THR A 216 7.42 4.13 -12.31
N GLU A 217 7.56 4.23 -10.99
CA GLU A 217 8.83 4.20 -10.27
C GLU A 217 8.95 2.95 -9.37
N ASN A 218 8.01 2.00 -9.50
CA ASN A 218 8.01 0.76 -8.72
C ASN A 218 7.66 -0.46 -9.58
N HIS A 219 7.10 -1.51 -8.99
CA HIS A 219 6.83 -2.81 -9.63
C HIS A 219 5.47 -2.90 -10.34
N LEU A 220 4.66 -1.85 -10.32
CA LEU A 220 3.31 -1.87 -10.89
C LEU A 220 2.97 -0.54 -11.58
N PHE A 221 1.96 -0.57 -12.43
CA PHE A 221 1.33 0.62 -12.97
C PHE A 221 -0.17 0.40 -13.17
N LEU A 222 -0.91 1.49 -13.32
CA LEU A 222 -2.33 1.48 -13.62
C LEU A 222 -2.55 1.87 -15.08
N LEU A 223 -3.19 0.98 -15.83
CA LEU A 223 -3.57 1.19 -17.22
C LEU A 223 -5.05 1.59 -17.29
N SER A 224 -5.33 2.84 -17.61
CA SER A 224 -6.70 3.31 -17.83
C SER A 224 -7.23 2.82 -19.18
N LEU A 225 -8.46 2.32 -19.17
CA LEU A 225 -9.17 1.84 -20.36
C LEU A 225 -10.39 2.72 -20.68
N ILE A 226 -10.50 3.91 -20.06
CA ILE A 226 -11.64 4.82 -20.26
C ILE A 226 -11.75 5.22 -21.73
N LYS A 227 -10.65 5.62 -22.36
CA LYS A 227 -10.63 6.03 -23.79
C LYS A 227 -11.01 4.92 -24.77
N GLN A 228 -10.74 3.66 -24.38
CA GLN A 228 -11.08 2.49 -25.20
C GLN A 228 -12.52 2.02 -24.97
N ASP A 229 -13.23 2.62 -24.03
CA ASP A 229 -14.57 2.21 -23.56
C ASP A 229 -14.65 0.72 -23.16
N ILE A 230 -13.55 0.19 -22.61
CA ILE A 230 -13.47 -1.18 -22.10
C ILE A 230 -13.55 -1.12 -20.58
N THR A 231 -14.31 -2.05 -19.98
CA THR A 231 -14.34 -2.15 -18.50
C THR A 231 -13.14 -2.91 -17.99
N GLY A 232 -12.68 -2.56 -16.78
CA GLY A 232 -11.63 -3.34 -16.10
C GLY A 232 -12.05 -4.79 -15.91
N LYS A 233 -13.34 -5.04 -15.65
CA LYS A 233 -13.91 -6.39 -15.51
C LYS A 233 -13.80 -7.21 -16.80
N ASP A 234 -14.13 -6.64 -17.95
CA ASP A 234 -14.09 -7.36 -19.22
C ASP A 234 -12.65 -7.59 -19.68
N ALA A 235 -11.77 -6.60 -19.46
CA ALA A 235 -10.35 -6.71 -19.76
C ALA A 235 -9.67 -7.79 -18.91
N ASP A 236 -9.93 -7.81 -17.60
CA ASP A 236 -9.43 -8.83 -16.66
C ASP A 236 -9.88 -10.23 -17.09
N ALA A 237 -11.17 -10.40 -17.42
CA ALA A 237 -11.70 -11.67 -17.90
C ALA A 237 -11.10 -12.11 -19.25
N ALA A 238 -10.89 -11.18 -20.18
CA ALA A 238 -10.29 -11.48 -21.49
C ALA A 238 -8.81 -11.89 -21.36
N LEU A 239 -8.04 -11.16 -20.56
CA LEU A 239 -6.63 -11.47 -20.30
C LEU A 239 -6.48 -12.80 -19.53
N GLY A 240 -7.38 -13.09 -18.59
CA GLY A 240 -7.41 -14.35 -17.86
C GLY A 240 -7.59 -15.56 -18.81
N ARG A 241 -8.41 -15.44 -19.87
CA ARG A 241 -8.52 -16.48 -20.90
C ARG A 241 -7.23 -16.69 -21.71
N ALA A 242 -6.39 -15.65 -21.78
CA ALA A 242 -5.07 -15.72 -22.41
C ALA A 242 -3.95 -16.10 -21.40
N ASN A 243 -4.28 -16.53 -20.18
CA ASN A 243 -3.36 -16.83 -19.10
C ASN A 243 -2.50 -15.62 -18.65
N ILE A 244 -3.03 -14.41 -18.80
CA ILE A 244 -2.39 -13.18 -18.32
C ILE A 244 -3.17 -12.73 -17.09
N THR A 245 -2.54 -12.80 -15.92
CA THR A 245 -3.15 -12.38 -14.64
C THR A 245 -2.93 -10.90 -14.41
N VAL A 246 -4.02 -10.17 -14.25
CA VAL A 246 -4.04 -8.75 -13.86
C VAL A 246 -5.04 -8.53 -12.74
N ASN A 247 -5.20 -7.30 -12.28
CA ASN A 247 -6.30 -6.95 -11.38
C ASN A 247 -7.10 -5.80 -11.99
N LYS A 248 -8.41 -5.96 -12.09
CA LYS A 248 -9.28 -4.81 -12.35
C LYS A 248 -9.11 -3.79 -11.20
N ASN A 249 -9.01 -2.52 -11.53
CA ASN A 249 -8.75 -1.46 -10.56
C ASN A 249 -9.50 -0.19 -10.96
N ALA A 250 -9.94 0.58 -9.95
CA ALA A 250 -10.41 1.93 -10.21
C ALA A 250 -9.23 2.86 -10.52
N VAL A 251 -9.52 3.96 -11.17
CA VAL A 251 -8.63 5.12 -11.34
C VAL A 251 -9.26 6.33 -10.64
N PRO A 252 -8.50 7.39 -10.36
CA PRO A 252 -9.07 8.63 -9.85
C PRO A 252 -10.24 9.08 -10.73
N ASN A 253 -11.38 9.44 -10.10
CA ASN A 253 -12.63 9.82 -10.79
C ASN A 253 -13.17 8.76 -11.76
N ASP A 254 -12.97 7.49 -11.47
CA ASP A 254 -13.50 6.41 -12.30
C ASP A 254 -15.03 6.57 -12.50
N PRO A 255 -15.50 6.66 -13.76
CA PRO A 255 -16.94 6.83 -14.04
C PRO A 255 -17.74 5.57 -13.75
N ARG A 256 -17.09 4.43 -13.51
CA ARG A 256 -17.73 3.12 -13.29
C ARG A 256 -17.69 2.73 -11.83
N SER A 257 -18.61 1.85 -11.44
CA SER A 257 -18.66 1.35 -10.06
C SER A 257 -17.40 0.54 -9.68
N PRO A 258 -17.06 0.45 -8.39
CA PRO A 258 -15.90 -0.34 -7.91
C PRO A 258 -15.95 -1.83 -8.28
N PHE A 259 -17.12 -2.36 -8.64
CA PHE A 259 -17.28 -3.76 -9.06
C PHE A 259 -16.96 -3.98 -10.55
N VAL A 260 -16.99 -2.91 -11.34
CA VAL A 260 -16.75 -2.93 -12.79
C VAL A 260 -15.37 -2.36 -13.12
N THR A 261 -15.09 -1.13 -12.64
CA THR A 261 -13.87 -0.36 -12.81
C THR A 261 -13.54 0.00 -14.27
N SER A 262 -12.59 0.89 -14.47
CA SER A 262 -12.18 1.35 -15.80
C SER A 262 -10.69 1.16 -16.06
N ALA A 263 -9.99 0.40 -15.21
CA ALA A 263 -8.56 0.20 -15.36
C ALA A 263 -8.11 -1.20 -14.94
N LEU A 264 -6.86 -1.46 -15.27
CA LEU A 264 -6.10 -2.62 -14.84
C LEU A 264 -4.90 -2.19 -14.03
N ARG A 265 -4.62 -2.89 -12.91
CA ARG A 265 -3.33 -2.86 -12.26
C ARG A 265 -2.47 -3.98 -12.80
N ILE A 266 -1.33 -3.62 -13.37
CA ILE A 266 -0.38 -4.53 -13.99
C ILE A 266 0.90 -4.47 -13.16
N GLY A 267 1.46 -5.64 -12.85
CA GLY A 267 2.72 -5.78 -12.12
C GLY A 267 3.74 -6.58 -12.93
N SER A 268 5.00 -6.37 -12.65
CA SER A 268 6.12 -7.10 -13.25
C SER A 268 6.66 -8.19 -12.34
#